data_933c8020498a1d3457b9dc074b399d64
#
_entry.id   933c8020498a1d3457b9dc074b399d64
#
_cell.length_a   1.000
_cell.length_b   1.000
_cell.length_c   1.000
_cell.angle_alpha   90.00
_cell.angle_beta   90.00
_cell.angle_gamma   90.00
#
_symmetry.space_group_name_H-M   'P 1'
#
loop_
_entity.id
_entity.type
_entity.pdbx_description
1 polymer ?
#
loop_
_entity_poly.entity_id
_entity_poly.type
_entity_poly.pdbx_seq_one_letter_code
_entity_poly.pdbx_strand_id
1 'polypeptide(L)'
;MRFHGKFNNKKMSTPDGEFDSKGEWERWLFLRDAERRGQIRDLRRQVRFTLIPTQYRTEIVHLKTKDKAVQRVAEREITYTADFVYKKLKSRSPFRQDLFGPESMTECWETVVEDFKGFPNDRWPLKKSMMLYFHGIAVREVKKPTEPI
;
A
#
# COMPACT_ATOMS: atom_id res chain seq x y z
N MET A 1 -25.91 -27.28 2.72
CA MET A 1 -24.92 -26.75 3.68
C MET A 1 -24.65 -25.28 3.33
N ARG A 2 -25.06 -24.37 4.21
CA ARG A 2 -24.72 -22.94 4.05
C ARG A 2 -23.33 -22.73 4.62
N PHE A 3 -22.37 -22.41 3.78
CA PHE A 3 -21.06 -21.91 4.23
C PHE A 3 -21.28 -20.55 4.90
N HIS A 4 -21.23 -20.52 6.23
CA HIS A 4 -21.15 -19.29 6.98
C HIS A 4 -19.77 -18.69 6.69
N GLY A 5 -19.74 -17.58 5.97
CA GLY A 5 -18.52 -16.81 5.76
C GLY A 5 -17.92 -16.41 7.12
N LYS A 6 -16.68 -16.81 7.34
CA LYS A 6 -15.94 -16.77 8.62
C LYS A 6 -15.66 -15.35 9.16
N PHE A 7 -16.10 -14.30 8.45
CA PHE A 7 -15.81 -12.91 8.80
C PHE A 7 -17.04 -12.03 8.57
N ASN A 8 -17.69 -11.64 9.66
CA ASN A 8 -18.82 -10.71 9.66
C ASN A 8 -18.34 -9.25 9.61
N ASN A 9 -17.38 -8.93 8.73
CA ASN A 9 -16.99 -7.56 8.48
C ASN A 9 -18.10 -6.88 7.67
N LYS A 10 -18.91 -6.07 8.33
CA LYS A 10 -19.88 -5.22 7.64
C LYS A 10 -19.11 -4.07 6.99
N LYS A 11 -19.12 -4.05 5.68
CA LYS A 11 -18.67 -2.86 4.91
C LYS A 11 -19.44 -1.65 5.40
N MET A 12 -18.71 -0.55 5.52
CA MET A 12 -19.24 0.70 6.05
C MET A 12 -19.18 1.76 4.97
N SER A 13 -20.33 2.30 4.60
CA SER A 13 -20.43 3.45 3.72
C SER A 13 -20.42 4.73 4.56
N THR A 14 -19.50 5.62 4.27
CA THR A 14 -19.31 6.88 5.00
C THR A 14 -19.19 8.04 4.00
N PRO A 15 -19.27 9.31 4.45
CA PRO A 15 -18.97 10.44 3.58
C PRO A 15 -17.57 10.42 2.96
N ASP A 16 -16.62 9.73 3.60
CA ASP A 16 -15.24 9.56 3.12
C ASP A 16 -15.07 8.36 2.16
N GLY A 17 -16.16 7.65 1.85
CA GLY A 17 -16.19 6.48 0.97
C GLY A 17 -16.49 5.17 1.70
N GLU A 18 -16.27 4.05 1.02
CA GLU A 18 -16.47 2.71 1.57
C GLU A 18 -15.22 2.22 2.31
N PHE A 19 -15.44 1.56 3.45
CA PHE A 19 -14.41 0.90 4.26
C PHE A 19 -14.80 -0.55 4.53
N ASP A 20 -13.81 -1.43 4.57
CA ASP A 20 -14.04 -2.85 4.81
C ASP A 20 -14.37 -3.16 6.30
N SER A 21 -14.06 -2.21 7.20
CA SER A 21 -14.38 -2.31 8.62
C SER A 21 -14.50 -0.95 9.30
N LYS A 22 -15.21 -0.92 10.45
CA LYS A 22 -15.27 0.27 11.30
C LYS A 22 -13.88 0.70 11.80
N GLY A 23 -13.01 -0.27 12.16
CA GLY A 23 -11.67 0.04 12.64
C GLY A 23 -10.78 0.69 11.57
N GLU A 24 -10.92 0.30 10.30
CA GLU A 24 -10.23 0.94 9.18
C GLU A 24 -10.70 2.40 9.01
N TRP A 25 -12.01 2.66 9.11
CA TRP A 25 -12.53 4.02 9.05
C TRP A 25 -12.03 4.90 10.22
N GLU A 26 -12.04 4.36 11.45
CA GLU A 26 -11.51 5.08 12.62
C GLU A 26 -10.01 5.37 12.45
N ARG A 27 -9.24 4.42 11.87
CA ARG A 27 -7.83 4.66 11.53
C ARG A 27 -7.67 5.75 10.49
N TRP A 28 -8.50 5.78 9.48
CA TRP A 28 -8.53 6.85 8.48
C TRP A 28 -8.74 8.23 9.11
N LEU A 29 -9.70 8.36 10.02
CA LEU A 29 -9.95 9.62 10.72
C LEU A 29 -8.75 10.05 11.56
N PHE A 30 -8.10 9.11 12.23
CA PHE A 30 -6.88 9.37 13.02
C PHE A 30 -5.73 9.86 12.12
N LEU A 31 -5.50 9.23 10.99
CA LEU A 31 -4.46 9.61 10.03
C LEU A 31 -4.76 10.98 9.39
N ARG A 32 -6.01 11.26 9.05
CA ARG A 32 -6.42 12.58 8.54
C ARG A 32 -6.17 13.70 9.54
N ASP A 33 -6.43 13.45 10.80
CA ASP A 33 -6.14 14.42 11.86
C ASP A 33 -4.63 14.63 12.02
N ALA A 34 -3.83 13.57 11.94
CA ALA A 34 -2.36 13.66 11.93
C ALA A 34 -1.85 14.45 10.70
N GLU A 35 -2.46 14.29 9.53
CA GLU A 35 -2.12 15.07 8.33
C GLU A 35 -2.44 16.57 8.53
N ARG A 36 -3.61 16.90 9.09
CA ARG A 36 -3.96 18.29 9.43
C ARG A 36 -2.97 18.92 10.41
N ARG A 37 -2.42 18.13 11.34
CA ARG A 37 -1.39 18.59 12.29
C ARG A 37 0.02 18.62 11.69
N GLY A 38 0.20 18.23 10.42
CA GLY A 38 1.49 18.23 9.74
C GLY A 38 2.45 17.13 10.23
N GLN A 39 1.95 16.11 10.93
CA GLN A 39 2.75 14.97 11.38
C GLN A 39 3.02 13.99 10.24
N ILE A 40 2.09 13.91 9.29
CA ILE A 40 2.21 13.15 8.06
C ILE A 40 1.75 14.01 6.87
N ARG A 41 2.04 13.54 5.65
CA ARG A 41 1.58 14.14 4.39
C ARG A 41 1.34 13.10 3.32
N ASP A 42 0.67 13.48 2.24
CA ASP A 42 0.38 12.63 1.08
C ASP A 42 -0.41 11.36 1.47
N LEU A 43 -1.37 11.47 2.39
CA LEU A 43 -2.19 10.37 2.85
C LEU A 43 -3.09 9.85 1.72
N ARG A 44 -2.97 8.57 1.42
CA ARG A 44 -3.75 7.86 0.38
C ARG A 44 -4.30 6.55 0.94
N ARG A 45 -5.44 6.11 0.40
CA ARG A 45 -6.10 4.86 0.73
C ARG A 45 -6.01 3.88 -0.44
N GLN A 46 -6.10 2.59 -0.12
CA GLN A 46 -6.25 1.50 -1.09
C GLN A 46 -5.23 1.58 -2.23
N VAL A 47 -3.96 1.77 -1.86
CA VAL A 47 -2.87 1.89 -2.84
C VAL A 47 -2.41 0.51 -3.27
N ARG A 48 -2.47 0.27 -4.58
CA ARG A 48 -2.08 -1.01 -5.19
C ARG A 48 -0.59 -1.02 -5.53
N PHE A 49 0.09 -2.08 -5.10
CA PHE A 49 1.47 -2.41 -5.44
C PHE A 49 1.49 -3.67 -6.30
N THR A 50 2.19 -3.63 -7.43
CA THR A 50 2.45 -4.83 -8.22
C THR A 50 3.67 -5.53 -7.63
N LEU A 51 3.47 -6.73 -7.08
CA LEU A 51 4.54 -7.54 -6.51
C LEU A 51 5.27 -8.33 -7.60
N ILE A 52 4.51 -9.02 -8.45
CA ILE A 52 5.03 -9.71 -9.63
C ILE A 52 4.21 -9.26 -10.82
N PRO A 53 4.81 -8.72 -11.88
CA PRO A 53 4.07 -8.31 -13.08
C PRO A 53 3.56 -9.53 -13.87
N THR A 54 2.58 -9.30 -14.73
CA THR A 54 2.09 -10.31 -15.67
C THR A 54 3.25 -10.85 -16.51
N GLN A 55 3.36 -12.16 -16.55
CA GLN A 55 4.38 -12.86 -17.34
C GLN A 55 3.77 -13.36 -18.64
N TYR A 56 4.51 -13.20 -19.73
CA TYR A 56 4.09 -13.59 -21.05
C TYR A 56 5.01 -14.67 -21.60
N ARG A 57 4.44 -15.55 -22.45
CA ARG A 57 5.19 -16.47 -23.29
C ARG A 57 4.89 -16.18 -24.75
N THR A 58 5.87 -16.37 -25.62
CA THR A 58 5.68 -16.28 -27.06
C THR A 58 5.29 -17.65 -27.60
N GLU A 59 4.18 -17.72 -28.30
CA GLU A 59 3.74 -18.92 -29.03
C GLU A 59 3.78 -18.62 -30.53
N ILE A 60 4.27 -19.59 -31.32
CA ILE A 60 4.18 -19.49 -32.77
C ILE A 60 2.89 -20.13 -33.22
N VAL A 61 2.03 -19.33 -33.84
CA VAL A 61 0.77 -19.79 -34.42
C VAL A 61 1.00 -19.96 -35.91
N HIS A 62 0.81 -21.20 -36.40
CA HIS A 62 0.92 -21.54 -37.82
C HIS A 62 -0.40 -21.15 -38.52
N LEU A 63 -0.37 -20.12 -39.37
CA LEU A 63 -1.47 -19.75 -40.22
C LEU A 63 -1.26 -20.35 -41.61
N LYS A 64 -2.32 -20.43 -42.41
CA LYS A 64 -2.27 -21.02 -43.75
C LYS A 64 -1.20 -20.44 -44.69
N THR A 65 -0.81 -19.16 -44.46
CA THR A 65 0.11 -18.45 -45.35
C THR A 65 1.40 -18.04 -44.69
N LYS A 66 1.47 -18.02 -43.34
CA LYS A 66 2.67 -17.61 -42.61
C LYS A 66 2.58 -17.98 -41.12
N ASP A 67 3.73 -18.08 -40.49
CA ASP A 67 3.82 -18.18 -39.04
C ASP A 67 3.72 -16.81 -38.38
N LYS A 68 3.03 -16.75 -37.24
CA LYS A 68 2.87 -15.53 -36.46
C LYS A 68 3.24 -15.79 -34.99
N ALA A 69 4.19 -15.00 -34.49
CA ALA A 69 4.48 -14.96 -33.05
C ALA A 69 3.37 -14.20 -32.30
N VAL A 70 2.78 -14.84 -31.30
CA VAL A 70 1.71 -14.27 -30.46
C VAL A 70 2.13 -14.30 -29.00
N GLN A 71 1.97 -13.19 -28.31
CA GLN A 71 2.18 -13.10 -26.86
C GLN A 71 0.95 -13.63 -26.14
N ARG A 72 1.14 -14.63 -25.27
CA ARG A 72 0.10 -15.15 -24.40
C ARG A 72 0.48 -14.97 -22.95
N VAL A 73 -0.50 -14.68 -22.11
CA VAL A 73 -0.29 -14.63 -20.66
C VAL A 73 0.08 -16.02 -20.17
N ALA A 74 1.28 -16.14 -19.61
CA ALA A 74 1.75 -17.34 -18.93
C ALA A 74 1.26 -17.35 -17.47
N GLU A 75 1.51 -16.26 -16.76
CA GLU A 75 1.06 -16.06 -15.39
C GLU A 75 0.55 -14.63 -15.20
N ARG A 76 -0.51 -14.49 -14.41
CA ARG A 76 -1.07 -13.17 -14.09
C ARG A 76 -0.27 -12.47 -13.01
N GLU A 77 -0.34 -11.15 -12.99
CA GLU A 77 0.26 -10.33 -11.96
C GLU A 77 -0.19 -10.73 -10.55
N ILE A 78 0.73 -10.63 -9.60
CA ILE A 78 0.43 -10.69 -8.17
C ILE A 78 0.50 -9.27 -7.62
N THR A 79 -0.55 -8.85 -6.93
CA THR A 79 -0.65 -7.51 -6.37
C THR A 79 -0.97 -7.54 -4.89
N TYR A 80 -0.60 -6.46 -4.23
CA TYR A 80 -0.97 -6.14 -2.86
C TYR A 80 -1.63 -4.77 -2.84
N THR A 81 -2.74 -4.63 -2.16
CA THR A 81 -3.40 -3.35 -1.92
C THR A 81 -3.24 -3.00 -0.46
N ALA A 82 -2.54 -1.90 -0.19
CA ALA A 82 -2.35 -1.36 1.15
C ALA A 82 -3.54 -0.50 1.56
N ASP A 83 -3.97 -0.59 2.81
CA ASP A 83 -5.10 0.19 3.30
C ASP A 83 -4.74 1.68 3.35
N PHE A 84 -3.53 2.03 3.83
CA PHE A 84 -3.05 3.41 3.92
C PHE A 84 -1.59 3.52 3.50
N VAL A 85 -1.29 4.61 2.78
CA VAL A 85 0.07 5.02 2.43
C VAL A 85 0.21 6.50 2.68
N TYR A 86 1.28 6.90 3.37
CA TYR A 86 1.56 8.29 3.68
C TYR A 86 3.06 8.51 3.88
N LYS A 87 3.46 9.77 3.97
CA LYS A 87 4.82 10.15 4.36
C LYS A 87 4.83 10.65 5.81
N LYS A 88 5.71 10.09 6.62
CA LYS A 88 5.97 10.48 8.01
C LYS A 88 7.25 11.28 8.09
N LEU A 89 7.23 12.36 8.87
CA LEU A 89 8.44 13.15 9.15
C LEU A 89 9.39 12.32 10.01
N LYS A 90 10.57 12.00 9.46
CA LYS A 90 11.60 11.22 10.12
C LYS A 90 12.55 12.11 10.92
N SER A 91 13.00 13.20 10.31
CA SER A 91 13.90 14.15 10.95
C SER A 91 13.79 15.53 10.32
N ARG A 92 14.13 16.53 11.13
CA ARG A 92 14.40 17.89 10.66
C ARG A 92 15.85 18.20 10.99
N SER A 93 16.63 18.55 9.99
CA SER A 93 18.01 18.99 10.20
C SER A 93 18.20 20.39 9.62
N PRO A 94 18.94 21.28 10.30
CA PRO A 94 19.34 22.54 9.69
C PRO A 94 20.31 22.23 8.55
N PHE A 95 19.93 22.61 7.34
CA PHE A 95 20.85 22.60 6.22
C PHE A 95 21.64 23.92 6.25
N ARG A 96 22.92 23.83 6.58
CA ARG A 96 23.85 24.96 6.37
C ARG A 96 24.19 25.01 4.89
N GLN A 97 23.48 25.83 4.18
CA GLN A 97 23.92 26.27 2.87
C GLN A 97 24.83 27.48 3.13
N ASP A 98 26.10 27.31 2.77
CA ASP A 98 27.17 28.29 2.74
C ASP A 98 26.92 29.70 3.29
N LEU A 99 27.85 30.16 4.05
CA LEU A 99 28.19 31.42 4.77
C LEU A 99 27.30 32.69 4.56
N PHE A 100 26.31 32.72 3.62
CA PHE A 100 25.56 33.94 3.31
C PHE A 100 24.07 33.74 2.97
N GLY A 101 23.47 32.57 3.23
CA GLY A 101 22.05 32.30 2.95
C GLY A 101 21.22 32.06 4.22
N PRO A 102 19.88 32.29 4.18
CA PRO A 102 19.01 31.98 5.30
C PRO A 102 19.07 30.47 5.63
N GLU A 103 19.09 30.14 6.90
CA GLU A 103 19.03 28.75 7.37
C GLU A 103 17.74 28.10 6.85
N SER A 104 17.87 27.13 5.94
CA SER A 104 16.75 26.32 5.49
C SER A 104 16.71 25.02 6.29
N MET A 105 15.53 24.65 6.78
CA MET A 105 15.31 23.37 7.46
C MET A 105 15.04 22.30 6.40
N THR A 106 15.92 21.28 6.34
CA THR A 106 15.65 20.11 5.48
C THR A 106 14.83 19.09 6.25
N GLU A 107 13.66 18.78 5.73
CA GLU A 107 12.77 17.76 6.26
C GLU A 107 13.00 16.44 5.52
N CYS A 108 13.33 15.41 6.27
CA CYS A 108 13.42 14.05 5.74
C CYS A 108 12.11 13.30 6.01
N TRP A 109 11.48 12.85 4.94
CA TRP A 109 10.19 12.14 4.98
C TRP A 109 10.40 10.69 4.55
N GLU A 110 9.85 9.75 5.31
CA GLU A 110 9.84 8.33 4.93
C GLU A 110 8.43 7.90 4.51
N THR A 111 8.35 7.04 3.51
CA THR A 111 7.09 6.44 3.09
C THR A 111 6.71 5.32 4.05
N VAL A 112 5.53 5.42 4.62
CA VAL A 112 4.92 4.38 5.47
C VAL A 112 3.77 3.74 4.72
N VAL A 113 3.75 2.41 4.71
CA VAL A 113 2.67 1.60 4.16
C VAL A 113 2.04 0.85 5.32
N GLU A 114 0.78 1.10 5.58
CA GLU A 114 0.01 0.45 6.65
C GLU A 114 -1.06 -0.48 6.10
N ASP A 115 -1.26 -1.56 6.83
CA ASP A 115 -2.32 -2.51 6.63
C ASP A 115 -3.06 -2.72 7.96
N PHE A 116 -4.36 -2.41 7.97
CA PHE A 116 -5.19 -2.55 9.16
C PHE A 116 -5.73 -3.97 9.26
N LYS A 117 -5.12 -4.79 10.11
CA LYS A 117 -5.44 -6.22 10.22
C LYS A 117 -6.24 -6.56 11.47
N GLY A 118 -7.50 -6.96 11.26
CA GLY A 118 -8.27 -7.67 12.27
C GLY A 118 -7.75 -9.10 12.47
N PHE A 119 -7.48 -9.82 11.38
CA PHE A 119 -6.95 -11.18 11.39
C PHE A 119 -5.99 -11.41 10.21
N PRO A 120 -4.79 -11.92 10.46
CA PRO A 120 -3.87 -12.31 9.39
C PRO A 120 -4.41 -13.54 8.64
N ASN A 121 -4.24 -13.56 7.32
CA ASN A 121 -4.48 -14.75 6.49
C ASN A 121 -3.15 -15.42 6.12
N ASP A 122 -3.20 -16.67 5.66
CA ASP A 122 -2.02 -17.49 5.36
C ASP A 122 -1.13 -16.89 4.24
N ARG A 123 -1.69 -16.05 3.38
CA ARG A 123 -0.96 -15.38 2.28
C ARG A 123 -0.28 -14.08 2.69
N TRP A 124 -0.61 -13.58 3.87
CA TRP A 124 -0.13 -12.30 4.35
C TRP A 124 1.40 -12.25 4.56
N PRO A 125 2.04 -13.25 5.22
CA PRO A 125 3.49 -13.26 5.38
C PRO A 125 4.24 -13.22 4.06
N LEU A 126 3.74 -13.92 3.04
CA LEU A 126 4.32 -13.92 1.70
C LEU A 126 4.24 -12.52 1.07
N LYS A 127 3.07 -11.87 1.10
CA LYS A 127 2.91 -10.52 0.55
C LYS A 127 3.81 -9.49 1.24
N LYS A 128 3.94 -9.55 2.56
CA LYS A 128 4.88 -8.70 3.31
C LYS A 128 6.33 -8.90 2.86
N SER A 129 6.76 -10.16 2.75
CA SER A 129 8.10 -10.47 2.29
C SER A 129 8.36 -9.97 0.88
N MET A 130 7.37 -10.10 -0.01
CA MET A 130 7.47 -9.60 -1.38
C MET A 130 7.49 -8.07 -1.43
N MET A 131 6.72 -7.37 -0.59
CA MET A 131 6.78 -5.90 -0.46
C MET A 131 8.19 -5.45 -0.05
N LEU A 132 8.77 -6.11 0.95
CA LEU A 132 10.12 -5.79 1.39
C LEU A 132 11.16 -6.09 0.28
N TYR A 133 11.05 -7.23 -0.38
CA TYR A 133 12.01 -7.65 -1.40
C TYR A 133 11.96 -6.79 -2.67
N PHE A 134 10.78 -6.56 -3.24
CA PHE A 134 10.62 -5.87 -4.52
C PHE A 134 10.54 -4.34 -4.41
N HIS A 135 10.03 -3.83 -3.29
CA HIS A 135 9.81 -2.39 -3.09
C HIS A 135 10.68 -1.78 -1.99
N GLY A 136 11.41 -2.61 -1.21
CA GLY A 136 12.18 -2.13 -0.06
C GLY A 136 11.31 -1.58 1.07
N ILE A 137 10.02 -1.93 1.10
CA ILE A 137 9.04 -1.39 2.04
C ILE A 137 8.62 -2.47 3.04
N ALA A 138 8.92 -2.23 4.31
CA ALA A 138 8.38 -3.03 5.41
C ALA A 138 6.95 -2.56 5.70
N VAL A 139 5.94 -3.38 5.39
CA VAL A 139 4.54 -3.05 5.67
C VAL A 139 4.28 -3.10 7.15
N ARG A 140 3.72 -2.03 7.69
CA ARG A 140 3.34 -1.91 9.09
C ARG A 140 1.94 -2.48 9.31
N GLU A 141 1.82 -3.43 10.22
CA GLU A 141 0.52 -3.96 10.64
C GLU A 141 -0.03 -3.13 11.79
N VAL A 142 -1.24 -2.62 11.62
CA VAL A 142 -1.96 -1.83 12.62
C VAL A 142 -3.16 -2.63 13.10
N LYS A 143 -3.29 -2.79 14.40
CA LYS A 143 -4.39 -3.56 15.02
C LYS A 143 -5.40 -2.67 15.75
N LYS A 144 -4.98 -1.48 16.15
CA LYS A 144 -5.84 -0.52 16.84
C LYS A 144 -5.89 0.80 16.06
N PRO A 145 -7.07 1.42 15.90
CA PRO A 145 -7.21 2.67 15.14
C PRO A 145 -6.33 3.80 15.64
N THR A 146 -6.08 3.86 16.94
CA THR A 146 -5.31 4.92 17.62
C THR A 146 -3.84 4.57 17.85
N GLU A 147 -3.31 3.53 17.21
CA GLU A 147 -1.88 3.24 17.31
C GLU A 147 -1.04 4.46 16.88
N PRO A 148 0.04 4.80 17.60
CA PRO A 148 0.92 5.90 17.22
C PRO A 148 1.44 5.74 15.80
N ILE A 149 1.67 6.86 15.15
CA ILE A 149 2.24 6.92 13.80
C ILE A 149 3.75 6.68 13.87
#